data_25fc8f7a69a0349162f59f5dc0aee4f0
#
_entry.id   25fc8f7a69a0349162f59f5dc0aee4f0
#
_cell.length_a   1.000
_cell.length_b   1.000
_cell.length_c   1.000
_cell.angle_alpha   90.00
_cell.angle_beta   90.00
_cell.angle_gamma   90.00
#
_symmetry.space_group_name_H-M   'P 1'
#
loop_
_entity.id
_entity.type
_entity.pdbx_description
1 polymer ?
#
loop_
_entity_poly.entity_id
_entity_poly.type
_entity_poly.pdbx_seq_one_letter_code
_entity_poly.pdbx_strand_id
1 'polypeptide(L)'
;MAQPLQFGGGWQYTAFMDMTKTDLADLKRAKKLLENPGLAAKMSAALGSPIEKSVAMLPKVVQSSIHKAAEAAMMKALDVAVKSLGDNTKKPAQSRLHKIAAATSGAVGGAFGLLAVSIELPISTTIMLRSIADIAKSEGENIHYIDTKLACLTVFALGSNRNEKDNATESGYFATRAAMSGAVSEASKYLAEKGLSKTGAPALVRLVSLISGRFGIVVTEKAAAQAVPIIGAVAGGLINTLFIGHFQDMARGHFIVRRLEKTYGAEPVRLVYAKL
;
A
#
# COMPACT_ATOMS: atom_id res chain seq x y z
N MET A 1 -34.47 41.24 1.56
CA MET A 1 -34.98 39.88 1.76
C MET A 1 -34.00 38.91 1.10
N ALA A 2 -33.12 38.30 1.86
CA ALA A 2 -32.16 37.32 1.37
C ALA A 2 -32.75 35.90 1.59
N GLN A 3 -32.86 35.13 0.52
CA GLN A 3 -33.30 33.75 0.60
C GLN A 3 -32.20 32.88 1.22
N PRO A 4 -32.52 31.94 2.11
CA PRO A 4 -31.54 31.02 2.67
C PRO A 4 -31.16 29.97 1.62
N LEU A 5 -29.84 29.79 1.44
CA LEU A 5 -29.26 28.69 0.69
C LEU A 5 -29.63 27.35 1.34
N GLN A 6 -30.48 26.57 0.67
CA GLN A 6 -30.71 25.17 1.03
C GLN A 6 -29.53 24.33 0.62
N PHE A 7 -28.61 24.11 1.55
CA PHE A 7 -27.55 23.11 1.42
C PHE A 7 -28.02 21.78 2.00
N GLY A 8 -28.02 20.69 1.24
CA GLY A 8 -27.60 19.45 1.80
C GLY A 8 -28.38 18.16 1.57
N GLY A 9 -29.47 18.08 0.83
CA GLY A 9 -30.16 16.78 0.70
C GLY A 9 -30.12 16.12 -0.68
N GLY A 10 -30.08 16.89 -1.73
CA GLY A 10 -30.31 16.40 -3.10
C GLY A 10 -29.12 15.66 -3.73
N TRP A 11 -27.92 16.13 -3.49
CA TRP A 11 -26.70 15.56 -4.12
C TRP A 11 -26.34 14.15 -3.62
N GLN A 12 -26.72 13.82 -2.40
CA GLN A 12 -26.41 12.50 -1.81
C GLN A 12 -27.28 11.37 -2.40
N TYR A 13 -28.52 11.67 -2.77
CA TYR A 13 -29.43 10.69 -3.40
C TYR A 13 -29.12 10.48 -4.88
N THR A 14 -28.77 11.53 -5.62
CA THR A 14 -28.42 11.43 -7.05
C THR A 14 -27.15 10.60 -7.26
N ALA A 15 -26.09 10.76 -6.45
CA ALA A 15 -24.86 9.99 -6.59
C ALA A 15 -25.04 8.46 -6.42
N PHE A 16 -26.01 8.04 -5.60
CA PHE A 16 -26.35 6.62 -5.42
C PHE A 16 -27.16 6.06 -6.61
N MET A 17 -27.98 6.91 -7.25
CA MET A 17 -28.80 6.52 -8.40
C MET A 17 -28.02 6.44 -9.71
N ASP A 18 -26.87 7.13 -9.81
CA ASP A 18 -26.06 7.20 -11.03
C ASP A 18 -25.06 6.04 -11.18
N MET A 19 -24.70 5.35 -10.09
CA MET A 19 -23.81 4.19 -10.17
C MET A 19 -24.53 2.95 -10.68
N THR A 20 -23.91 2.26 -11.63
CA THR A 20 -24.42 0.94 -12.07
C THR A 20 -24.37 -0.06 -10.92
N LYS A 21 -25.22 -1.10 -10.99
CA LYS A 21 -25.20 -2.19 -9.98
C LYS A 21 -23.82 -2.86 -9.89
N THR A 22 -23.13 -2.98 -11.02
CA THR A 22 -21.78 -3.55 -11.10
C THR A 22 -20.77 -2.65 -10.40
N ASP A 23 -20.79 -1.34 -10.68
CA ASP A 23 -19.86 -0.39 -10.07
C ASP A 23 -20.07 -0.26 -8.55
N LEU A 24 -21.34 -0.31 -8.11
CA LEU A 24 -21.65 -0.35 -6.68
C LEU A 24 -21.12 -1.64 -6.02
N ALA A 25 -21.22 -2.79 -6.68
CA ALA A 25 -20.66 -4.04 -6.18
C ALA A 25 -19.12 -3.97 -6.13
N ASP A 26 -18.49 -3.37 -7.14
CA ASP A 26 -17.04 -3.13 -7.17
C ASP A 26 -16.62 -2.18 -6.05
N LEU A 27 -17.38 -1.11 -5.78
CA LEU A 27 -17.07 -0.19 -4.68
C LEU A 27 -17.19 -0.87 -3.31
N LYS A 28 -18.20 -1.72 -3.11
CA LYS A 28 -18.32 -2.57 -1.91
C LYS A 28 -17.14 -3.51 -1.75
N ARG A 29 -16.72 -4.13 -2.85
CA ARG A 29 -15.53 -4.99 -2.86
C ARG A 29 -14.28 -4.19 -2.50
N ALA A 30 -14.08 -3.03 -3.09
CA ALA A 30 -12.96 -2.15 -2.79
C ALA A 30 -12.92 -1.76 -1.31
N LYS A 31 -14.07 -1.35 -0.74
CA LYS A 31 -14.18 -1.04 0.68
C LYS A 31 -13.77 -2.22 1.56
N LYS A 32 -14.28 -3.42 1.26
CA LYS A 32 -13.91 -4.65 1.98
C LYS A 32 -12.41 -4.92 1.92
N LEU A 33 -11.75 -4.71 0.77
CA LEU A 33 -10.32 -4.93 0.61
C LEU A 33 -9.50 -3.90 1.38
N LEU A 34 -9.89 -2.62 1.34
CA LEU A 34 -9.17 -1.50 1.94
C LEU A 34 -9.37 -1.40 3.46
N GLU A 35 -10.52 -1.85 3.96
CA GLU A 35 -10.88 -1.78 5.39
C GLU A 35 -10.82 -3.14 6.10
N ASN A 36 -10.37 -4.19 5.44
CA ASN A 36 -10.19 -5.52 6.02
C ASN A 36 -9.16 -5.47 7.18
N PRO A 37 -9.21 -6.44 8.12
CA PRO A 37 -8.24 -6.49 9.21
C PRO A 37 -6.81 -6.32 8.68
N GLY A 38 -6.03 -5.50 9.37
CA GLY A 38 -4.64 -5.23 9.04
C GLY A 38 -3.80 -6.52 8.97
N LEU A 39 -2.59 -6.41 8.43
CA LEU A 39 -1.72 -7.57 8.25
C LEU A 39 -1.44 -8.30 9.56
N ALA A 40 -1.20 -7.55 10.66
CA ALA A 40 -0.97 -8.14 11.98
C ALA A 40 -2.13 -9.05 12.42
N ALA A 41 -3.38 -8.62 12.25
CA ALA A 41 -4.54 -9.42 12.61
C ALA A 41 -4.67 -10.68 11.72
N LYS A 42 -4.41 -10.56 10.40
CA LYS A 42 -4.38 -11.72 9.48
C LYS A 42 -3.29 -12.72 9.88
N MET A 43 -2.12 -12.23 10.24
CA MET A 43 -1.01 -13.06 10.71
C MET A 43 -1.31 -13.68 12.07
N SER A 44 -1.89 -12.93 13.01
CA SER A 44 -2.29 -13.43 14.33
C SER A 44 -3.29 -14.58 14.21
N ALA A 45 -4.31 -14.44 13.35
CA ALA A 45 -5.27 -15.49 13.08
C ALA A 45 -4.63 -16.74 12.43
N ALA A 46 -3.70 -16.54 11.49
CA ALA A 46 -3.05 -17.64 10.78
C ALA A 46 -2.02 -18.40 11.64
N LEU A 47 -1.34 -17.70 12.55
CA LEU A 47 -0.27 -18.24 13.40
C LEU A 47 -0.76 -18.67 14.80
N GLY A 48 -1.98 -18.30 15.16
CA GLY A 48 -2.52 -18.54 16.51
C GLY A 48 -1.77 -17.78 17.62
N SER A 49 -1.09 -16.67 17.26
CA SER A 49 -0.27 -15.88 18.17
C SER A 49 -0.49 -14.39 17.94
N PRO A 50 -0.67 -13.57 19.00
CA PRO A 50 -0.92 -12.14 18.88
C PRO A 50 0.33 -11.38 18.41
N ILE A 51 0.38 -11.04 17.13
CA ILE A 51 1.52 -10.38 16.48
C ILE A 51 1.72 -8.96 17.04
N GLU A 52 0.65 -8.27 17.43
CA GLU A 52 0.72 -6.95 18.06
C GLU A 52 1.60 -6.95 19.32
N LYS A 53 1.50 -8.00 20.16
CA LYS A 53 2.37 -8.18 21.34
C LYS A 53 3.82 -8.41 20.91
N SER A 54 4.05 -9.21 19.88
CA SER A 54 5.39 -9.47 19.34
C SER A 54 6.03 -8.20 18.78
N VAL A 55 5.26 -7.34 18.11
CA VAL A 55 5.73 -6.01 17.66
C VAL A 55 6.18 -5.15 18.85
N ALA A 56 5.38 -5.10 19.93
CA ALA A 56 5.71 -4.32 21.10
C ALA A 56 6.98 -4.81 21.83
N MET A 57 7.34 -6.08 21.66
CA MET A 57 8.55 -6.69 22.25
C MET A 57 9.81 -6.49 21.41
N LEU A 58 9.69 -6.01 20.17
CA LEU A 58 10.86 -5.76 19.31
C LEU A 58 11.75 -4.65 19.89
N PRO A 59 13.07 -4.87 20.00
CA PRO A 59 14.00 -3.83 20.45
C PRO A 59 13.93 -2.59 19.53
N LYS A 60 14.05 -1.39 20.12
CA LYS A 60 14.02 -0.12 19.37
C LYS A 60 15.06 -0.06 18.23
N VAL A 61 16.23 -0.66 18.45
CA VAL A 61 17.29 -0.76 17.42
C VAL A 61 16.81 -1.56 16.22
N VAL A 62 16.06 -2.64 16.43
CA VAL A 62 15.46 -3.46 15.36
C VAL A 62 14.43 -2.65 14.60
N GLN A 63 13.52 -1.98 15.31
CA GLN A 63 12.50 -1.13 14.68
C GLN A 63 13.14 -0.01 13.84
N SER A 64 14.16 0.67 14.37
CA SER A 64 14.90 1.71 13.64
C SER A 64 15.57 1.17 12.37
N SER A 65 16.16 -0.03 12.43
CA SER A 65 16.78 -0.67 11.27
C SER A 65 15.75 -1.04 10.20
N ILE A 66 14.57 -1.51 10.61
CA ILE A 66 13.45 -1.80 9.70
C ILE A 66 12.98 -0.51 8.99
N HIS A 67 12.84 0.60 9.73
CA HIS A 67 12.46 1.88 9.12
C HIS A 67 13.48 2.36 8.08
N LYS A 68 14.77 2.27 8.35
CA LYS A 68 15.83 2.60 7.39
C LYS A 68 15.77 1.68 6.15
N ALA A 69 15.54 0.38 6.35
CA ALA A 69 15.39 -0.56 5.25
C ALA A 69 14.14 -0.26 4.41
N ALA A 70 13.03 0.13 5.04
CA ALA A 70 11.81 0.54 4.37
C ALA A 70 12.01 1.81 3.52
N GLU A 71 12.73 2.80 4.04
CA GLU A 71 13.08 4.02 3.30
C GLU A 71 13.95 3.71 2.08
N ALA A 72 15.01 2.92 2.25
CA ALA A 72 15.86 2.48 1.15
C ALA A 72 15.08 1.67 0.09
N ALA A 73 14.16 0.81 0.53
CA ALA A 73 13.29 0.05 -0.35
C ALA A 73 12.33 0.95 -1.14
N MET A 74 11.74 1.97 -0.50
CA MET A 74 10.86 2.93 -1.17
C MET A 74 11.62 3.82 -2.15
N MET A 75 12.83 4.26 -1.81
CA MET A 75 13.68 5.01 -2.74
C MET A 75 14.01 4.18 -3.99
N LYS A 76 14.35 2.90 -3.81
CA LYS A 76 14.57 1.96 -4.91
C LYS A 76 13.30 1.71 -5.72
N ALA A 77 12.15 1.59 -5.06
CA ALA A 77 10.87 1.44 -5.73
C ALA A 77 10.49 2.67 -6.57
N LEU A 78 10.76 3.88 -6.08
CA LEU A 78 10.58 5.12 -6.83
C LEU A 78 11.46 5.14 -8.10
N ASP A 79 12.74 4.79 -7.98
CA ASP A 79 13.66 4.70 -9.13
C ASP A 79 13.14 3.71 -10.18
N VAL A 80 12.71 2.52 -9.75
CA VAL A 80 12.12 1.50 -10.63
C VAL A 80 10.80 1.97 -11.23
N ALA A 81 9.92 2.63 -10.46
CA ALA A 81 8.64 3.14 -10.94
C ALA A 81 8.84 4.14 -12.09
N VAL A 82 9.73 5.11 -11.90
CA VAL A 82 9.94 6.16 -12.89
C VAL A 82 10.68 5.65 -14.12
N LYS A 83 11.75 4.86 -13.95
CA LYS A 83 12.62 4.43 -15.04
C LYS A 83 12.11 3.24 -15.85
N SER A 84 11.50 2.25 -15.19
CA SER A 84 11.25 0.94 -15.81
C SER A 84 9.82 0.40 -15.66
N LEU A 85 8.96 1.11 -14.94
CA LEU A 85 7.57 0.69 -14.86
C LEU A 85 6.87 1.07 -16.18
N GLY A 86 6.53 0.06 -16.98
CA GLY A 86 5.99 0.25 -18.31
C GLY A 86 6.82 -0.38 -19.42
N ASP A 87 8.11 -0.57 -19.20
CA ASP A 87 8.93 -1.32 -20.14
C ASP A 87 8.56 -2.81 -20.06
N ASN A 88 8.22 -3.38 -21.21
CA ASN A 88 7.88 -4.79 -21.38
C ASN A 88 9.10 -5.70 -21.18
N THR A 89 9.69 -5.68 -20.01
CA THR A 89 10.63 -6.75 -19.65
C THR A 89 9.81 -8.00 -19.31
N LYS A 90 9.59 -8.82 -20.34
CA LYS A 90 8.94 -10.15 -20.29
C LYS A 90 9.72 -11.15 -19.41
N LYS A 91 9.87 -10.87 -18.13
CA LYS A 91 10.33 -11.88 -17.17
C LYS A 91 9.22 -12.09 -16.15
N PRO A 92 8.66 -13.30 -16.06
CA PRO A 92 7.53 -13.56 -15.19
C PRO A 92 7.93 -13.25 -13.74
N ALA A 93 7.21 -12.31 -13.12
CA ALA A 93 7.38 -11.96 -11.71
C ALA A 93 7.23 -13.19 -10.79
N GLN A 94 6.46 -14.19 -11.22
CA GLN A 94 6.24 -15.44 -10.50
C GLN A 94 7.52 -16.23 -10.20
N SER A 95 8.46 -16.36 -11.16
CA SER A 95 9.70 -17.15 -10.93
C SER A 95 10.64 -16.48 -9.93
N ARG A 96 10.62 -15.15 -9.82
CA ARG A 96 11.42 -14.40 -8.84
C ARG A 96 10.79 -14.39 -7.46
N LEU A 97 9.43 -14.35 -7.37
CA LEU A 97 8.70 -14.50 -6.11
C LEU A 97 8.97 -15.88 -5.48
N HIS A 98 8.96 -16.95 -6.28
CA HIS A 98 9.32 -18.28 -5.80
C HIS A 98 10.79 -18.38 -5.33
N LYS A 99 11.72 -17.72 -6.01
CA LYS A 99 13.13 -17.69 -5.59
C LYS A 99 13.35 -16.89 -4.29
N ILE A 100 12.62 -15.79 -4.11
CA ILE A 100 12.68 -14.99 -2.88
C ILE A 100 12.00 -15.73 -1.73
N ALA A 101 10.84 -16.35 -1.95
CA ALA A 101 10.18 -17.18 -0.96
C ALA A 101 11.07 -18.36 -0.51
N ALA A 102 11.80 -18.98 -1.45
CA ALA A 102 12.77 -20.04 -1.15
C ALA A 102 14.00 -19.53 -0.40
N ALA A 103 14.51 -18.34 -0.74
CA ALA A 103 15.67 -17.75 -0.07
C ALA A 103 15.37 -17.32 1.37
N THR A 104 14.13 -16.84 1.64
CA THR A 104 13.71 -16.45 3.00
C THR A 104 13.39 -17.63 3.90
N SER A 105 12.99 -18.78 3.35
CA SER A 105 12.75 -19.99 4.13
C SER A 105 14.03 -20.62 4.71
N GLY A 106 15.21 -20.31 4.15
CA GLY A 106 16.50 -20.83 4.61
C GLY A 106 17.24 -19.98 5.65
N ALA A 107 16.79 -18.74 5.91
CA ALA A 107 17.48 -17.78 6.77
C ALA A 107 16.90 -17.69 8.20
N VAL A 108 16.33 -18.78 8.73
CA VAL A 108 15.76 -18.80 10.09
C VAL A 108 16.85 -19.09 11.12
N GLY A 109 17.54 -18.04 11.55
CA GLY A 109 18.47 -18.11 12.67
C GLY A 109 18.83 -16.71 13.17
N GLY A 110 18.18 -16.27 14.18
CA GLY A 110 18.32 -15.13 15.10
C GLY A 110 19.23 -13.93 14.75
N ALA A 111 20.48 -14.12 14.43
CA ALA A 111 21.44 -13.04 14.14
C ALA A 111 21.44 -12.57 12.67
N PHE A 112 20.96 -13.39 11.75
CA PHE A 112 20.89 -13.05 10.32
C PHE A 112 19.61 -12.32 9.92
N GLY A 113 18.58 -12.30 10.75
CA GLY A 113 17.24 -11.77 10.44
C GLY A 113 17.26 -10.30 10.01
N LEU A 114 18.01 -9.43 10.66
CA LEU A 114 18.04 -7.98 10.37
C LEU A 114 18.84 -7.64 9.10
N LEU A 115 19.97 -8.32 8.88
CA LEU A 115 20.74 -8.15 7.64
C LEU A 115 19.98 -8.68 6.45
N ALA A 116 19.26 -9.80 6.62
CA ALA A 116 18.40 -10.37 5.59
C ALA A 116 17.27 -9.40 5.18
N VAL A 117 16.62 -8.74 6.13
CA VAL A 117 15.57 -7.75 5.86
C VAL A 117 16.09 -6.58 5.02
N SER A 118 17.30 -6.09 5.32
CA SER A 118 17.89 -4.96 4.58
C SER A 118 18.18 -5.27 3.11
N ILE A 119 18.50 -6.52 2.79
CA ILE A 119 18.78 -6.97 1.43
C ILE A 119 17.49 -7.43 0.71
N GLU A 120 16.64 -8.17 1.42
CA GLU A 120 15.41 -8.74 0.86
C GLU A 120 14.36 -7.65 0.55
N LEU A 121 14.22 -6.66 1.43
CA LEU A 121 13.14 -5.69 1.34
C LEU A 121 13.15 -4.87 0.04
N PRO A 122 14.27 -4.31 -0.45
CA PRO A 122 14.30 -3.61 -1.73
C PRO A 122 13.93 -4.50 -2.92
N ILE A 123 14.30 -5.79 -2.87
CA ILE A 123 14.01 -6.75 -3.95
C ILE A 123 12.51 -7.10 -3.92
N SER A 124 12.00 -7.50 -2.76
CA SER A 124 10.59 -7.89 -2.60
C SER A 124 9.65 -6.71 -2.89
N THR A 125 10.00 -5.50 -2.44
CA THR A 125 9.24 -4.27 -2.74
C THR A 125 9.20 -3.98 -4.23
N THR A 126 10.31 -4.16 -4.95
CA THR A 126 10.33 -3.99 -6.42
C THR A 126 9.41 -4.98 -7.12
N ILE A 127 9.38 -6.23 -6.67
CA ILE A 127 8.49 -7.26 -7.23
C ILE A 127 7.02 -6.95 -6.92
N MET A 128 6.72 -6.56 -5.69
CA MET A 128 5.37 -6.12 -5.30
C MET A 128 4.92 -4.90 -6.11
N LEU A 129 5.79 -3.92 -6.34
CA LEU A 129 5.48 -2.75 -7.16
C LEU A 129 5.05 -3.16 -8.59
N ARG A 130 5.72 -4.13 -9.19
CA ARG A 130 5.33 -4.64 -10.52
C ARG A 130 3.98 -5.34 -10.48
N SER A 131 3.71 -6.14 -9.47
CA SER A 131 2.40 -6.77 -9.25
C SER A 131 1.30 -5.71 -9.05
N ILE A 132 1.58 -4.65 -8.29
CA ILE A 132 0.67 -3.51 -8.10
C ILE A 132 0.40 -2.82 -9.45
N ALA A 133 1.43 -2.62 -10.28
CA ALA A 133 1.28 -2.02 -11.61
C ALA A 133 0.45 -2.89 -12.57
N ASP A 134 0.57 -4.21 -12.49
CA ASP A 134 -0.26 -5.11 -13.28
C ASP A 134 -1.74 -5.08 -12.83
N ILE A 135 -1.99 -4.94 -11.53
CA ILE A 135 -3.34 -4.68 -11.01
C ILE A 135 -3.87 -3.32 -11.49
N ALA A 136 -3.05 -2.27 -11.45
CA ALA A 136 -3.43 -0.95 -11.97
C ALA A 136 -3.85 -1.02 -13.45
N LYS A 137 -3.07 -1.72 -14.28
CA LYS A 137 -3.43 -1.96 -15.69
C LYS A 137 -4.75 -2.68 -15.84
N SER A 138 -5.02 -3.71 -15.03
CA SER A 138 -6.28 -4.46 -15.10
C SER A 138 -7.50 -3.62 -14.75
N GLU A 139 -7.30 -2.54 -13.98
CA GLU A 139 -8.33 -1.55 -13.64
C GLU A 139 -8.33 -0.34 -14.60
N GLY A 140 -7.65 -0.44 -15.75
CA GLY A 140 -7.68 0.57 -16.81
C GLY A 140 -6.70 1.74 -16.63
N GLU A 141 -5.74 1.63 -15.72
CA GLU A 141 -4.70 2.66 -15.55
C GLU A 141 -3.61 2.56 -16.60
N ASN A 142 -3.16 3.72 -17.08
CA ASN A 142 -2.00 3.79 -17.97
C ASN A 142 -0.72 4.00 -17.14
N ILE A 143 0.08 2.96 -17.00
CA ILE A 143 1.30 2.98 -16.19
C ILE A 143 2.46 3.82 -16.74
N HIS A 144 2.33 4.37 -17.96
CA HIS A 144 3.32 5.32 -18.49
C HIS A 144 3.16 6.72 -17.87
N TYR A 145 1.98 7.05 -17.34
CA TYR A 145 1.74 8.32 -16.67
C TYR A 145 2.39 8.36 -15.29
N ILE A 146 3.02 9.49 -14.97
CA ILE A 146 3.69 9.73 -13.69
C ILE A 146 2.70 9.56 -12.53
N ASP A 147 1.49 10.08 -12.65
CA ASP A 147 0.46 9.97 -11.61
C ASP A 147 0.09 8.53 -11.31
N THR A 148 -0.01 7.67 -12.31
CA THR A 148 -0.23 6.24 -12.12
C THR A 148 0.96 5.55 -11.45
N LYS A 149 2.19 5.90 -11.83
CA LYS A 149 3.41 5.40 -11.20
C LYS A 149 3.47 5.77 -9.73
N LEU A 150 3.15 7.02 -9.39
CA LEU A 150 3.07 7.48 -8.01
C LEU A 150 1.91 6.83 -7.25
N ALA A 151 0.75 6.62 -7.89
CA ALA A 151 -0.36 5.88 -7.30
C ALA A 151 0.03 4.43 -6.96
N CYS A 152 0.83 3.76 -7.79
CA CYS A 152 1.37 2.43 -7.46
C CYS A 152 2.27 2.47 -6.21
N LEU A 153 3.08 3.52 -6.03
CA LEU A 153 3.91 3.69 -4.85
C LEU A 153 3.09 3.98 -3.59
N THR A 154 2.03 4.79 -3.71
CA THR A 154 1.19 5.13 -2.55
C THR A 154 0.45 3.92 -1.97
N VAL A 155 0.27 2.84 -2.74
CA VAL A 155 -0.30 1.57 -2.23
C VAL A 155 0.47 1.05 -1.02
N PHE A 156 1.80 1.23 -0.96
CA PHE A 156 2.61 0.79 0.17
C PHE A 156 2.32 1.54 1.48
N ALA A 157 1.67 2.70 1.40
CA ALA A 157 1.23 3.44 2.58
C ALA A 157 -0.19 3.06 3.04
N LEU A 158 -0.93 2.28 2.24
CA LEU A 158 -2.27 1.84 2.57
C LEU A 158 -2.21 0.60 3.49
N GLY A 159 -3.23 0.44 4.33
CA GLY A 159 -3.38 -0.77 5.16
C GLY A 159 -2.41 -0.89 6.35
N SER A 160 -1.64 0.14 6.68
CA SER A 160 -0.99 0.24 7.98
C SER A 160 -2.08 0.41 9.04
N ASN A 161 -1.93 -0.27 10.19
CA ASN A 161 -2.92 -0.31 11.26
C ASN A 161 -3.51 1.06 11.55
N ARG A 162 -4.83 1.10 11.62
CA ARG A 162 -5.59 2.23 12.15
C ARG A 162 -5.22 2.39 13.62
N ASN A 163 -4.74 3.55 14.01
CA ASN A 163 -4.94 3.99 15.37
C ASN A 163 -6.46 4.12 15.57
N GLU A 164 -7.01 3.42 16.56
CA GLU A 164 -8.43 3.49 16.94
C GLU A 164 -8.92 4.92 17.22
N LYS A 165 -7.98 5.90 17.27
CA LYS A 165 -8.24 7.32 17.47
C LYS A 165 -8.55 8.09 16.17
N ASP A 166 -8.31 7.52 14.97
CA ASP A 166 -8.63 8.16 13.67
C ASP A 166 -10.11 7.93 13.30
N ASN A 167 -10.97 7.95 14.29
CA ASN A 167 -12.32 7.49 14.21
C ASN A 167 -13.35 8.50 13.73
N ALA A 168 -14.30 7.91 13.12
CA ALA A 168 -15.74 8.11 13.09
C ALA A 168 -16.30 8.88 11.89
N THR A 169 -15.57 9.71 11.16
CA THR A 169 -16.16 10.52 10.08
C THR A 169 -15.56 10.25 8.69
N GLU A 170 -14.34 9.74 8.62
CA GLU A 170 -13.68 9.47 7.34
C GLU A 170 -12.96 8.11 7.38
N SER A 171 -13.13 7.29 6.32
CA SER A 171 -12.44 5.99 6.28
C SER A 171 -10.92 6.20 6.28
N GLY A 172 -10.18 5.35 6.98
CA GLY A 172 -8.73 5.43 7.08
C GLY A 172 -8.02 5.40 5.71
N TYR A 173 -8.68 4.86 4.69
CA TYR A 173 -8.22 4.90 3.31
C TYR A 173 -8.19 6.33 2.75
N PHE A 174 -9.31 7.07 2.84
CA PHE A 174 -9.37 8.45 2.34
C PHE A 174 -8.51 9.40 3.17
N ALA A 175 -8.48 9.24 4.50
CA ALA A 175 -7.60 10.00 5.38
C ALA A 175 -6.11 9.81 5.01
N THR A 176 -5.68 8.57 4.72
CA THR A 176 -4.31 8.29 4.27
C THR A 176 -4.01 8.96 2.92
N ARG A 177 -4.94 8.90 1.96
CA ARG A 177 -4.77 9.58 0.65
C ARG A 177 -4.69 11.10 0.80
N ALA A 178 -5.57 11.68 1.63
CA ALA A 178 -5.57 13.11 1.90
C ALA A 178 -4.24 13.56 2.52
N ALA A 179 -3.72 12.83 3.51
CA ALA A 179 -2.43 13.14 4.14
C ALA A 179 -1.24 13.11 3.17
N MET A 180 -1.31 12.32 2.10
CA MET A 180 -0.25 12.22 1.10
C MET A 180 -0.46 13.12 -0.13
N SER A 181 -1.64 13.69 -0.33
CA SER A 181 -2.03 14.36 -1.58
C SER A 181 -1.07 15.49 -1.98
N GLY A 182 -0.66 16.33 -1.03
CA GLY A 182 0.29 17.40 -1.28
C GLY A 182 1.66 16.89 -1.73
N ALA A 183 2.21 15.88 -1.06
CA ALA A 183 3.50 15.31 -1.41
C ALA A 183 3.46 14.57 -2.76
N VAL A 184 2.36 13.89 -3.09
CA VAL A 184 2.16 13.27 -4.40
C VAL A 184 2.10 14.32 -5.50
N SER A 185 1.36 15.42 -5.30
CA SER A 185 1.26 16.52 -6.26
C SER A 185 2.62 17.20 -6.50
N GLU A 186 3.36 17.51 -5.44
CA GLU A 186 4.71 18.09 -5.54
C GLU A 186 5.68 17.16 -6.29
N ALA A 187 5.64 15.85 -5.99
CA ALA A 187 6.47 14.85 -6.65
C ALA A 187 6.09 14.67 -8.12
N SER A 188 4.79 14.65 -8.45
CA SER A 188 4.29 14.56 -9.83
C SER A 188 4.76 15.75 -10.66
N LYS A 189 4.59 16.97 -10.15
CA LYS A 189 5.05 18.19 -10.79
C LYS A 189 6.56 18.19 -11.01
N TYR A 190 7.34 17.84 -9.98
CA TYR A 190 8.80 17.75 -10.09
C TYR A 190 9.23 16.77 -11.19
N LEU A 191 8.61 15.56 -11.20
CA LEU A 191 8.95 14.52 -12.19
C LEU A 191 8.53 14.91 -13.61
N ALA A 192 7.42 15.62 -13.78
CA ALA A 192 6.97 16.12 -15.07
C ALA A 192 7.93 17.18 -15.63
N GLU A 193 8.46 18.08 -14.79
CA GLU A 193 9.34 19.17 -15.22
C GLU A 193 10.81 18.75 -15.34
N LYS A 194 11.31 17.93 -14.46
CA LYS A 194 12.74 17.63 -14.26
C LYS A 194 13.12 16.19 -14.52
N GLY A 195 12.13 15.29 -14.68
CA GLY A 195 12.37 13.86 -14.70
C GLY A 195 13.02 13.36 -13.40
N LEU A 196 13.60 12.17 -13.44
CA LEU A 196 14.34 11.59 -12.31
C LEU A 196 15.83 11.98 -12.35
N SER A 197 16.12 13.28 -12.51
CA SER A 197 17.51 13.77 -12.60
C SER A 197 18.25 13.67 -11.26
N LYS A 198 17.52 13.82 -10.14
CA LYS A 198 18.06 13.69 -8.78
C LYS A 198 17.04 13.00 -7.87
N THR A 199 17.34 11.79 -7.45
CA THR A 199 16.53 11.03 -6.47
C THR A 199 16.45 11.69 -5.10
N GLY A 200 17.43 12.53 -4.76
CA GLY A 200 17.48 13.32 -3.52
C GLY A 200 16.72 14.65 -3.57
N ALA A 201 15.90 14.90 -4.60
CA ALA A 201 15.08 16.12 -4.64
C ALA A 201 14.09 16.18 -3.47
N PRO A 202 13.93 17.34 -2.79
CA PRO A 202 13.10 17.45 -1.58
C PRO A 202 11.67 16.91 -1.74
N ALA A 203 11.02 17.16 -2.88
CA ALA A 203 9.68 16.66 -3.16
C ALA A 203 9.61 15.13 -3.18
N LEU A 204 10.63 14.47 -3.77
CA LEU A 204 10.69 13.00 -3.84
C LEU A 204 11.04 12.40 -2.48
N VAL A 205 11.98 13.01 -1.76
CA VAL A 205 12.36 12.60 -0.40
C VAL A 205 11.16 12.69 0.54
N ARG A 206 10.40 13.78 0.48
CA ARG A 206 9.19 13.97 1.30
C ARG A 206 8.15 12.88 1.02
N LEU A 207 7.86 12.59 -0.25
CA LEU A 207 6.92 11.53 -0.62
C LEU A 207 7.40 10.17 -0.13
N VAL A 208 8.66 9.83 -0.37
CA VAL A 208 9.26 8.56 0.07
C VAL A 208 9.20 8.43 1.59
N SER A 209 9.52 9.49 2.34
CA SER A 209 9.47 9.49 3.81
C SER A 209 8.06 9.22 4.34
N LEU A 210 7.03 9.84 3.74
CA LEU A 210 5.63 9.62 4.13
C LEU A 210 5.18 8.18 3.86
N ILE A 211 5.54 7.63 2.69
CA ILE A 211 5.20 6.25 2.34
C ILE A 211 5.97 5.26 3.22
N SER A 212 7.29 5.46 3.37
CA SER A 212 8.14 4.53 4.13
C SER A 212 7.81 4.50 5.62
N GLY A 213 7.36 5.61 6.20
CA GLY A 213 6.88 5.66 7.57
C GLY A 213 5.72 4.68 7.81
N ARG A 214 4.74 4.65 6.91
CA ARG A 214 3.59 3.73 6.97
C ARG A 214 3.96 2.31 6.55
N PHE A 215 4.72 2.15 5.48
CA PHE A 215 5.22 0.86 5.03
C PHE A 215 6.08 0.16 6.10
N GLY A 216 6.91 0.92 6.81
CA GLY A 216 7.74 0.42 7.90
C GLY A 216 6.94 -0.23 9.04
N ILE A 217 5.73 0.25 9.32
CA ILE A 217 4.82 -0.39 10.30
C ILE A 217 4.49 -1.80 9.81
N VAL A 218 4.03 -1.95 8.57
CA VAL A 218 3.63 -3.24 7.99
C VAL A 218 4.83 -4.20 7.88
N VAL A 219 6.03 -3.68 7.58
CA VAL A 219 7.28 -4.47 7.58
C VAL A 219 7.65 -4.92 9.00
N THR A 220 7.41 -4.07 10.01
CA THR A 220 7.64 -4.41 11.42
C THR A 220 6.72 -5.55 11.88
N GLU A 221 5.44 -5.52 11.46
CA GLU A 221 4.49 -6.61 11.71
C GLU A 221 4.97 -7.93 11.07
N LYS A 222 5.45 -7.88 9.82
CA LYS A 222 6.06 -9.05 9.15
C LYS A 222 7.27 -9.57 9.92
N ALA A 223 8.17 -8.69 10.33
CA ALA A 223 9.37 -9.07 11.08
C ALA A 223 9.03 -9.68 12.45
N ALA A 224 8.05 -9.11 13.15
CA ALA A 224 7.55 -9.64 14.41
C ALA A 224 6.93 -11.04 14.25
N ALA A 225 6.15 -11.25 13.19
CA ALA A 225 5.59 -12.56 12.87
C ALA A 225 6.68 -13.61 12.60
N GLN A 226 7.74 -13.24 11.91
CA GLN A 226 8.89 -14.12 11.64
C GLN A 226 9.72 -14.43 12.89
N ALA A 227 9.66 -13.60 13.92
CA ALA A 227 10.35 -13.81 15.19
C ALA A 227 9.62 -14.77 16.15
N VAL A 228 8.39 -15.17 15.86
CA VAL A 228 7.62 -16.13 16.68
C VAL A 228 8.24 -17.54 16.54
N PRO A 229 8.70 -18.17 17.64
CA PRO A 229 9.52 -19.40 17.57
C PRO A 229 8.81 -20.68 17.10
N ILE A 230 7.50 -20.62 16.95
CA ILE A 230 6.63 -21.81 16.90
C ILE A 230 6.71 -22.57 15.58
N ILE A 231 7.31 -22.03 14.51
CA ILE A 231 6.92 -22.52 13.20
C ILE A 231 8.09 -22.54 12.21
N GLY A 232 8.50 -23.73 11.82
CA GLY A 232 9.53 -23.98 10.83
C GLY A 232 9.25 -23.35 9.44
N ALA A 233 9.98 -23.79 8.42
CA ALA A 233 9.99 -23.23 7.05
C ALA A 233 8.61 -22.99 6.41
N VAL A 234 7.57 -23.73 6.79
CA VAL A 234 6.19 -23.60 6.29
C VAL A 234 5.59 -22.25 6.64
N ALA A 235 5.86 -21.71 7.83
CA ALA A 235 5.29 -20.44 8.24
C ALA A 235 5.96 -19.22 7.60
N GLY A 236 7.24 -19.31 7.29
CA GLY A 236 7.93 -18.26 6.54
C GLY A 236 7.26 -18.02 5.17
N GLY A 237 6.89 -19.10 4.49
CA GLY A 237 6.12 -19.05 3.24
C GLY A 237 4.73 -18.44 3.41
N LEU A 238 4.01 -18.83 4.47
CA LEU A 238 2.68 -18.30 4.79
C LEU A 238 2.73 -16.80 5.11
N ILE A 239 3.65 -16.37 5.99
CA ILE A 239 3.85 -14.96 6.33
C ILE A 239 4.13 -14.13 5.08
N ASN A 240 5.00 -14.62 4.19
CA ASN A 240 5.35 -13.93 2.96
C ASN A 240 4.16 -13.85 1.99
N THR A 241 3.35 -14.91 1.90
CA THR A 241 2.13 -14.93 1.11
C THR A 241 1.10 -13.93 1.63
N LEU A 242 0.89 -13.88 2.95
CA LEU A 242 0.00 -12.89 3.58
C LEU A 242 0.48 -11.46 3.37
N PHE A 243 1.80 -11.22 3.46
CA PHE A 243 2.40 -9.90 3.23
C PHE A 243 2.19 -9.43 1.79
N ILE A 244 2.47 -10.27 0.80
CA ILE A 244 2.26 -9.93 -0.61
C ILE A 244 0.78 -9.77 -0.91
N GLY A 245 -0.06 -10.69 -0.44
CA GLY A 245 -1.51 -10.66 -0.60
C GLY A 245 -2.12 -9.38 -0.04
N HIS A 246 -1.62 -8.91 1.11
CA HIS A 246 -2.06 -7.66 1.71
C HIS A 246 -1.90 -6.47 0.76
N PHE A 247 -0.72 -6.27 0.16
CA PHE A 247 -0.50 -5.17 -0.79
C PHE A 247 -1.24 -5.35 -2.11
N GLN A 248 -1.47 -6.59 -2.56
CA GLN A 248 -2.33 -6.86 -3.72
C GLN A 248 -3.79 -6.50 -3.44
N ASP A 249 -4.30 -6.77 -2.24
CA ASP A 249 -5.65 -6.38 -1.82
C ASP A 249 -5.77 -4.85 -1.75
N MET A 250 -4.79 -4.17 -1.15
CA MET A 250 -4.73 -2.71 -1.12
C MET A 250 -4.71 -2.12 -2.54
N ALA A 251 -3.92 -2.71 -3.45
CA ALA A 251 -3.85 -2.27 -4.84
C ALA A 251 -5.21 -2.43 -5.54
N ARG A 252 -5.84 -3.61 -5.45
CA ARG A 252 -7.16 -3.83 -6.07
C ARG A 252 -8.19 -2.83 -5.56
N GLY A 253 -8.31 -2.68 -4.23
CA GLY A 253 -9.23 -1.72 -3.66
C GLY A 253 -8.95 -0.30 -4.12
N HIS A 254 -7.68 0.12 -4.09
CA HIS A 254 -7.26 1.46 -4.50
C HIS A 254 -7.58 1.76 -5.97
N PHE A 255 -7.24 0.86 -6.89
CA PHE A 255 -7.44 1.10 -8.32
C PHE A 255 -8.91 0.95 -8.76
N ILE A 256 -9.71 0.12 -8.10
CA ILE A 256 -11.18 0.13 -8.26
C ILE A 256 -11.74 1.52 -7.88
N VAL A 257 -11.38 2.06 -6.71
CA VAL A 257 -11.83 3.39 -6.30
C VAL A 257 -11.40 4.45 -7.31
N ARG A 258 -10.14 4.45 -7.75
CA ARG A 258 -9.64 5.40 -8.75
C ARG A 258 -10.36 5.29 -10.11
N ARG A 259 -10.68 4.09 -10.55
CA ARG A 259 -11.48 3.87 -11.77
C ARG A 259 -12.86 4.51 -11.63
N LEU A 260 -13.53 4.26 -10.52
CA LEU A 260 -14.85 4.83 -10.25
C LEU A 260 -14.80 6.36 -10.07
N GLU A 261 -13.77 6.90 -9.43
CA GLU A 261 -13.55 8.34 -9.32
C GLU A 261 -13.38 9.02 -10.70
N LYS A 262 -12.74 8.35 -11.66
CA LYS A 262 -12.65 8.85 -13.04
C LYS A 262 -14.00 8.87 -13.75
N THR A 263 -14.87 7.93 -13.44
CA THR A 263 -16.19 7.80 -14.09
C THR A 263 -17.24 8.72 -13.45
N TYR A 264 -17.27 8.76 -12.11
CA TYR A 264 -18.35 9.40 -11.35
C TYR A 264 -17.92 10.67 -10.60
N GLY A 265 -16.60 10.96 -10.58
CA GLY A 265 -16.03 12.03 -9.76
C GLY A 265 -15.63 11.55 -8.35
N ALA A 266 -14.66 12.24 -7.76
CA ALA A 266 -14.07 11.84 -6.48
C ALA A 266 -15.07 11.97 -5.31
N GLU A 267 -15.81 13.08 -5.25
CA GLU A 267 -16.75 13.35 -4.15
C GLU A 267 -17.95 12.41 -4.12
N PRO A 268 -18.65 12.15 -5.25
CA PRO A 268 -19.72 11.15 -5.30
C PRO A 268 -19.24 9.76 -4.85
N VAL A 269 -18.08 9.30 -5.31
CA VAL A 269 -17.53 8.00 -4.91
C VAL A 269 -17.25 7.96 -3.41
N ARG A 270 -16.65 9.02 -2.84
CA ARG A 270 -16.38 9.14 -1.40
C ARG A 270 -17.65 9.07 -0.56
N LEU A 271 -18.70 9.79 -0.97
CA LEU A 271 -19.99 9.80 -0.28
C LEU A 271 -20.67 8.43 -0.30
N VAL A 272 -20.67 7.75 -1.45
CA VAL A 272 -21.22 6.39 -1.56
C VAL A 272 -20.38 5.41 -0.74
N TYR A 273 -19.08 5.47 -0.83
CA TYR A 273 -18.15 4.62 -0.07
C TYR A 273 -18.39 4.75 1.45
N ALA A 274 -18.59 5.95 1.95
CA ALA A 274 -18.84 6.19 3.38
C ALA A 274 -20.14 5.54 3.88
N LYS A 275 -21.16 5.41 3.01
CA LYS A 275 -22.46 4.83 3.34
C LYS A 275 -22.53 3.30 3.21
N LEU A 276 -21.57 2.68 2.54
CA LEU A 276 -21.45 1.22 2.39
C LEU A 276 -20.94 0.57 3.68
#